data_62f2250a3c77e5787df0f138188c86de
#
_entry.id   62f2250a3c77e5787df0f138188c86de
#
_cell.length_a   1.000
_cell.length_b   1.000
_cell.length_c   1.000
_cell.angle_alpha   90.00
_cell.angle_beta   90.00
_cell.angle_gamma   90.00
#
_symmetry.space_group_name_H-M   'P 1'
#
loop_
_entity.id
_entity.type
_entity.pdbx_description
1 polymer ?
#
loop_
_entity_poly.entity_id
_entity_poly.type
_entity_poly.pdbx_seq_one_letter_code
_entity_poly.pdbx_strand_id
1 'polypeptide(L)'
;GVNMHQDHAGVGSAIPDALQAWRIKQLKKFGCNAYRASHNPMTPALLDICDREGILVINENRLMGINEEHLRLLERMIKRDRNHPSVIMWSDGNEEWGLENTIQGTRLAEAMREYTKLYDPTRPSTVANAGGTELIKGLDVVGFNYIVQNDVDNRKKANPDWKIVGTEETSGCGTRGWYFDTPEYPGRMISINRTDKPGVENVIERGWKFYDERPWAAG
;
A
#
# COMPACT_ATOMS: atom_id res chain seq x y z
N GLY A 1 -8.05 -1.87 -5.08
CA GLY A 1 -7.61 -2.03 -3.69
C GLY A 1 -7.63 -0.72 -2.92
N VAL A 2 -7.37 -0.82 -1.63
CA VAL A 2 -7.25 0.35 -0.73
C VAL A 2 -6.15 0.11 0.27
N ASN A 3 -5.60 1.19 0.83
CA ASN A 3 -4.81 1.11 2.05
C ASN A 3 -5.48 1.91 3.17
N MET A 4 -5.35 1.42 4.38
CA MET A 4 -5.92 2.05 5.57
C MET A 4 -4.97 1.91 6.76
N HIS A 5 -4.86 2.98 7.51
CA HIS A 5 -4.21 2.92 8.82
C HIS A 5 -5.05 2.14 9.82
N GLN A 6 -4.38 1.48 10.76
CA GLN A 6 -5.02 0.72 11.84
C GLN A 6 -5.34 1.64 13.01
N ASP A 7 -6.12 2.68 12.73
CA ASP A 7 -6.66 3.61 13.71
C ASP A 7 -8.09 4.01 13.33
N HIS A 8 -8.82 4.60 14.26
CA HIS A 8 -10.16 5.11 14.04
C HIS A 8 -10.47 6.26 15.00
N ALA A 9 -11.20 7.25 14.49
CA ALA A 9 -11.61 8.39 15.30
C ALA A 9 -12.36 7.93 16.58
N GLY A 10 -11.99 8.47 17.72
CA GLY A 10 -12.58 8.17 19.02
C GLY A 10 -11.95 6.99 19.77
N VAL A 11 -11.23 6.08 19.08
CA VAL A 11 -10.61 4.90 19.73
C VAL A 11 -9.12 4.77 19.44
N GLY A 12 -8.57 5.60 18.53
CA GLY A 12 -7.17 5.49 18.11
C GLY A 12 -6.87 4.11 17.53
N SER A 13 -5.73 3.53 17.92
CA SER A 13 -5.31 2.19 17.49
C SER A 13 -6.01 1.04 18.23
N ALA A 14 -6.77 1.33 19.29
CA ALA A 14 -7.51 0.32 20.04
C ALA A 14 -8.87 -0.02 19.38
N ILE A 15 -8.81 -0.40 18.11
CA ILE A 15 -10.01 -0.68 17.30
C ILE A 15 -10.59 -2.04 17.71
N PRO A 16 -11.85 -2.11 18.18
CA PRO A 16 -12.51 -3.38 18.43
C PRO A 16 -12.67 -4.23 17.15
N ASP A 17 -12.58 -5.55 17.27
CA ASP A 17 -12.67 -6.46 16.12
C ASP A 17 -13.98 -6.30 15.34
N ALA A 18 -15.09 -6.03 16.02
CA ALA A 18 -16.37 -5.75 15.37
C ALA A 18 -16.31 -4.50 14.47
N LEU A 19 -15.58 -3.48 14.88
CA LEU A 19 -15.40 -2.26 14.08
C LEU A 19 -14.48 -2.53 12.89
N GLN A 20 -13.42 -3.33 13.06
CA GLN A 20 -12.57 -3.78 11.95
C GLN A 20 -13.38 -4.56 10.91
N ALA A 21 -14.19 -5.53 11.36
CA ALA A 21 -15.09 -6.30 10.51
C ALA A 21 -16.09 -5.40 9.75
N TRP A 22 -16.66 -4.41 10.43
CA TRP A 22 -17.55 -3.44 9.80
C TRP A 22 -16.82 -2.63 8.71
N ARG A 23 -15.60 -2.13 8.98
CA ARG A 23 -14.78 -1.39 8.01
C ARG A 23 -14.52 -2.22 6.75
N ILE A 24 -14.08 -3.46 6.90
CA ILE A 24 -13.83 -4.38 5.76
C ILE A 24 -15.13 -4.62 4.96
N LYS A 25 -16.25 -4.84 5.64
CA LYS A 25 -17.54 -4.99 4.95
C LYS A 25 -17.97 -3.75 4.19
N GLN A 26 -17.68 -2.54 4.70
CA GLN A 26 -17.94 -1.32 3.91
C GLN A 26 -17.05 -1.28 2.66
N LEU A 27 -15.76 -1.57 2.77
CA LEU A 27 -14.87 -1.61 1.59
C LEU A 27 -15.38 -2.58 0.53
N LYS A 28 -15.82 -3.77 0.91
CA LYS A 28 -16.42 -4.72 -0.04
C LYS A 28 -17.66 -4.19 -0.74
N LYS A 29 -18.52 -3.44 -0.05
CA LYS A 29 -19.70 -2.80 -0.66
C LYS A 29 -19.31 -1.78 -1.74
N PHE A 30 -18.13 -1.17 -1.63
CA PHE A 30 -17.56 -0.29 -2.66
C PHE A 30 -16.81 -1.03 -3.78
N GLY A 31 -16.81 -2.37 -3.75
CA GLY A 31 -16.13 -3.19 -4.75
C GLY A 31 -14.65 -3.44 -4.47
N CYS A 32 -14.12 -3.04 -3.30
CA CYS A 32 -12.74 -3.33 -2.95
C CYS A 32 -12.54 -4.83 -2.71
N ASN A 33 -11.45 -5.37 -3.26
CA ASN A 33 -11.06 -6.77 -3.12
C ASN A 33 -9.64 -6.94 -2.53
N ALA A 34 -8.92 -5.85 -2.34
CA ALA A 34 -7.57 -5.85 -1.81
C ALA A 34 -7.35 -4.75 -0.77
N TYR A 35 -6.42 -5.01 0.15
CA TYR A 35 -6.06 -4.13 1.25
C TYR A 35 -4.54 -4.14 1.44
N ARG A 36 -3.92 -2.97 1.48
CA ARG A 36 -2.53 -2.83 1.92
C ARG A 36 -2.48 -2.35 3.38
N ALA A 37 -1.66 -3.03 4.19
CA ALA A 37 -1.46 -2.71 5.60
C ALA A 37 -0.52 -1.51 5.79
N SER A 38 -0.97 -0.31 5.48
CA SER A 38 -0.16 0.90 5.66
C SER A 38 -0.20 1.37 7.13
N HIS A 39 0.92 1.55 7.84
CA HIS A 39 2.26 1.13 7.39
C HIS A 39 2.86 0.16 8.39
N ASN A 40 2.09 -0.75 8.91
CA ASN A 40 2.52 -1.72 9.92
C ASN A 40 1.77 -3.04 9.72
N PRO A 41 2.33 -4.17 10.18
CA PRO A 41 1.65 -5.46 10.11
C PRO A 41 0.23 -5.40 10.67
N MET A 42 -0.70 -6.02 9.98
CA MET A 42 -2.09 -6.12 10.46
C MET A 42 -2.17 -6.86 11.79
N THR A 43 -3.17 -6.52 12.59
CA THR A 43 -3.53 -7.34 13.75
C THR A 43 -4.02 -8.70 13.27
N PRO A 44 -3.78 -9.79 14.05
CA PRO A 44 -4.28 -11.12 13.69
C PRO A 44 -5.79 -11.14 13.44
N ALA A 45 -6.56 -10.47 14.28
CA ALA A 45 -8.01 -10.37 14.12
C ALA A 45 -8.43 -9.75 12.77
N LEU A 46 -7.69 -8.74 12.29
CA LEU A 46 -7.97 -8.12 10.99
C LEU A 46 -7.62 -9.08 9.83
N LEU A 47 -6.54 -9.85 9.93
CA LEU A 47 -6.22 -10.89 8.96
C LEU A 47 -7.28 -11.99 8.94
N ASP A 48 -7.75 -12.47 10.11
CA ASP A 48 -8.87 -13.41 10.20
C ASP A 48 -10.14 -12.88 9.53
N ILE A 49 -10.39 -11.59 9.65
CA ILE A 49 -11.52 -10.93 8.97
C ILE A 49 -11.30 -10.93 7.46
N CYS A 50 -10.10 -10.56 6.99
CA CYS A 50 -9.77 -10.56 5.56
C CYS A 50 -9.90 -11.98 4.96
N ASP A 51 -9.44 -13.01 5.67
CA ASP A 51 -9.59 -14.41 5.26
C ASP A 51 -11.07 -14.78 5.06
N ARG A 52 -11.91 -14.47 6.05
CA ARG A 52 -13.34 -14.78 5.98
C ARG A 52 -14.11 -13.98 4.93
N GLU A 53 -13.75 -12.73 4.77
CA GLU A 53 -14.42 -11.83 3.84
C GLU A 53 -13.86 -11.91 2.40
N GLY A 54 -12.75 -12.62 2.18
CA GLY A 54 -12.11 -12.76 0.87
C GLY A 54 -11.49 -11.45 0.37
N ILE A 55 -10.76 -10.76 1.24
CA ILE A 55 -9.96 -9.57 0.90
C ILE A 55 -8.50 -9.97 0.79
N LEU A 56 -7.88 -9.71 -0.35
CA LEU A 56 -6.46 -9.92 -0.56
C LEU A 56 -5.63 -8.89 0.23
N VAL A 57 -4.48 -9.31 0.74
CA VAL A 57 -3.68 -8.47 1.63
C VAL A 57 -2.23 -8.37 1.13
N ILE A 58 -1.74 -7.13 1.03
CA ILE A 58 -0.31 -6.81 1.06
C ILE A 58 0.02 -6.48 2.51
N ASN A 59 0.69 -7.39 3.22
CA ASN A 59 1.05 -7.16 4.62
C ASN A 59 2.42 -6.50 4.71
N GLU A 60 2.53 -5.40 5.46
CA GLU A 60 3.66 -4.50 5.37
C GLU A 60 4.49 -4.44 6.65
N ASN A 61 5.81 -4.54 6.49
CA ASN A 61 6.81 -4.13 7.44
C ASN A 61 7.22 -2.68 7.16
N ARG A 62 7.02 -1.77 8.13
CA ARG A 62 7.13 -0.32 7.91
C ARG A 62 8.52 0.14 7.47
N LEU A 63 9.58 -0.42 8.06
CA LEU A 63 10.94 0.08 7.93
C LEU A 63 11.85 -0.93 7.24
N MET A 64 12.61 -0.46 6.26
CA MET A 64 13.67 -1.25 5.65
C MET A 64 14.93 -1.26 6.53
N GLY A 65 15.53 -2.43 6.67
CA GLY A 65 16.79 -2.58 7.40
C GLY A 65 17.21 -4.04 7.49
N ILE A 66 18.54 -4.25 7.56
CA ILE A 66 19.16 -5.59 7.68
C ILE A 66 19.93 -5.77 8.98
N ASN A 67 19.78 -4.85 9.93
CA ASN A 67 20.28 -5.10 11.27
C ASN A 67 19.39 -6.15 11.98
N GLU A 68 19.87 -6.70 13.04
CA GLU A 68 19.21 -7.79 13.77
C GLU A 68 17.77 -7.45 14.18
N GLU A 69 17.53 -6.22 14.62
CA GLU A 69 16.20 -5.78 15.07
C GLU A 69 15.18 -5.74 13.90
N HIS A 70 15.56 -5.13 12.78
CA HIS A 70 14.68 -5.04 11.60
C HIS A 70 14.39 -6.42 11.02
N LEU A 71 15.40 -7.25 10.85
CA LEU A 71 15.22 -8.61 10.35
C LEU A 71 14.35 -9.45 11.29
N ARG A 72 14.50 -9.30 12.60
CA ARG A 72 13.66 -9.99 13.58
C ARG A 72 12.19 -9.54 13.51
N LEU A 73 11.92 -8.26 13.26
CA LEU A 73 10.55 -7.76 13.09
C LEU A 73 9.91 -8.34 11.82
N LEU A 74 10.64 -8.34 10.71
CA LEU A 74 10.22 -8.94 9.44
C LEU A 74 9.94 -10.44 9.60
N GLU A 75 10.86 -11.19 10.19
CA GLU A 75 10.69 -12.61 10.49
C GLU A 75 9.43 -12.90 11.32
N ARG A 76 9.21 -12.12 12.38
CA ARG A 76 8.05 -12.29 13.26
C ARG A 76 6.74 -12.04 12.52
N MET A 77 6.69 -11.01 11.68
CA MET A 77 5.53 -10.74 10.83
C MET A 77 5.24 -11.95 9.93
N ILE A 78 6.23 -12.41 9.18
CA ILE A 78 6.05 -13.51 8.23
C ILE A 78 5.64 -14.80 8.95
N LYS A 79 6.34 -15.17 10.02
CA LYS A 79 6.05 -16.41 10.78
C LYS A 79 4.65 -16.40 11.39
N ARG A 80 4.19 -15.24 11.87
CA ARG A 80 2.85 -15.08 12.43
C ARG A 80 1.78 -15.22 11.35
N ASP A 81 2.00 -14.58 10.18
CA ASP A 81 0.93 -14.28 9.24
C ASP A 81 0.92 -15.14 7.96
N ARG A 82 1.99 -15.92 7.70
CA ARG A 82 2.11 -16.71 6.45
C ARG A 82 1.04 -17.79 6.25
N ASN A 83 0.30 -18.15 7.29
CA ASN A 83 -0.77 -19.13 7.18
C ASN A 83 -2.14 -18.50 6.85
N HIS A 84 -2.22 -17.15 6.75
CA HIS A 84 -3.42 -16.47 6.30
C HIS A 84 -3.52 -16.53 4.77
N PRO A 85 -4.58 -17.15 4.21
CA PRO A 85 -4.76 -17.23 2.76
C PRO A 85 -5.01 -15.87 2.10
N SER A 86 -5.47 -14.89 2.84
CA SER A 86 -5.65 -13.51 2.36
C SER A 86 -4.31 -12.83 2.04
N VAL A 87 -3.22 -13.15 2.75
CA VAL A 87 -1.91 -12.55 2.49
C VAL A 87 -1.35 -13.08 1.18
N ILE A 88 -1.23 -12.22 0.19
CA ILE A 88 -0.72 -12.57 -1.16
C ILE A 88 0.67 -12.02 -1.44
N MET A 89 1.12 -11.04 -0.68
CA MET A 89 2.39 -10.35 -0.89
C MET A 89 2.92 -9.77 0.42
N TRP A 90 4.24 -9.73 0.54
CA TRP A 90 4.94 -9.06 1.62
C TRP A 90 5.47 -7.71 1.15
N SER A 91 5.22 -6.64 1.89
CA SER A 91 5.84 -5.34 1.66
C SER A 91 6.95 -5.12 2.68
N ASP A 92 8.18 -4.98 2.18
CA ASP A 92 9.37 -4.89 3.02
C ASP A 92 9.68 -3.46 3.49
N GLY A 93 8.87 -2.47 3.08
CA GLY A 93 9.01 -1.08 3.51
C GLY A 93 8.14 -0.10 2.75
N ASN A 94 8.19 1.17 3.18
CA ASN A 94 7.44 2.26 2.58
C ASN A 94 8.27 3.54 2.48
N GLU A 95 8.40 4.07 1.26
CA GLU A 95 8.95 5.40 0.95
C GLU A 95 10.29 5.71 1.62
N GLU A 96 11.27 4.88 1.37
CA GLU A 96 12.65 5.12 1.83
C GLU A 96 13.39 6.08 0.87
N TRP A 97 12.96 7.32 0.84
CA TRP A 97 13.39 8.34 -0.13
C TRP A 97 14.91 8.47 -0.25
N GLY A 98 15.63 8.33 0.86
CA GLY A 98 17.10 8.36 0.86
C GLY A 98 17.77 7.16 0.17
N LEU A 99 17.02 6.09 -0.09
CA LEU A 99 17.51 4.83 -0.66
C LEU A 99 16.99 4.57 -2.08
N GLU A 100 15.82 5.09 -2.42
CA GLU A 100 15.08 4.73 -3.62
C GLU A 100 15.85 4.94 -4.94
N ASN A 101 16.77 5.89 -4.97
CA ASN A 101 17.61 6.20 -6.15
C ASN A 101 19.07 5.80 -5.96
N THR A 102 19.36 4.84 -5.09
CA THR A 102 20.73 4.42 -4.79
C THR A 102 20.93 2.92 -4.97
N ILE A 103 22.14 2.52 -5.32
CA ILE A 103 22.53 1.11 -5.38
C ILE A 103 22.41 0.42 -4.00
N GLN A 104 22.58 1.18 -2.93
CA GLN A 104 22.39 0.70 -1.57
C GLN A 104 20.93 0.28 -1.35
N GLY A 105 19.99 1.06 -1.89
CA GLY A 105 18.56 0.71 -1.87
C GLY A 105 18.28 -0.60 -2.60
N THR A 106 18.86 -0.79 -3.80
CA THR A 106 18.74 -2.07 -4.52
C THR A 106 19.24 -3.24 -3.68
N ARG A 107 20.47 -3.13 -3.15
CA ARG A 107 21.08 -4.19 -2.34
C ARG A 107 20.31 -4.49 -1.06
N LEU A 108 19.76 -3.46 -0.43
CA LEU A 108 18.93 -3.62 0.75
C LEU A 108 17.62 -4.35 0.41
N ALA A 109 16.96 -3.96 -0.65
CA ALA A 109 15.73 -4.61 -1.13
C ALA A 109 15.99 -6.08 -1.48
N GLU A 110 17.08 -6.39 -2.20
CA GLU A 110 17.50 -7.76 -2.50
C GLU A 110 17.72 -8.59 -1.21
N ALA A 111 18.45 -8.03 -0.25
CA ALA A 111 18.74 -8.73 1.00
C ALA A 111 17.48 -9.01 1.81
N MET A 112 16.57 -8.06 1.90
CA MET A 112 15.29 -8.24 2.60
C MET A 112 14.39 -9.24 1.86
N ARG A 113 14.31 -9.17 0.54
CA ARG A 113 13.59 -10.15 -0.29
C ARG A 113 14.11 -11.57 -0.05
N GLU A 114 15.43 -11.78 -0.09
CA GLU A 114 16.02 -13.09 0.16
C GLU A 114 15.72 -13.57 1.59
N TYR A 115 15.79 -12.67 2.56
CA TYR A 115 15.43 -12.99 3.94
C TYR A 115 13.95 -13.36 4.08
N THR A 116 13.06 -12.65 3.43
CA THR A 116 11.62 -12.97 3.38
C THR A 116 11.41 -14.40 2.84
N LYS A 117 12.11 -14.75 1.77
CA LYS A 117 12.02 -16.09 1.15
C LYS A 117 12.53 -17.24 2.02
N LEU A 118 13.37 -17.00 2.99
CA LEU A 118 13.76 -18.03 3.97
C LEU A 118 12.56 -18.50 4.81
N TYR A 119 11.58 -17.66 5.02
CA TYR A 119 10.42 -17.95 5.86
C TYR A 119 9.13 -18.17 5.07
N ASP A 120 9.03 -17.57 3.88
CA ASP A 120 7.94 -17.81 2.95
C ASP A 120 8.42 -17.70 1.48
N PRO A 121 8.83 -18.80 0.87
CA PRO A 121 9.24 -18.82 -0.54
C PRO A 121 8.05 -18.76 -1.51
N THR A 122 6.81 -18.80 -1.02
CA THR A 122 5.62 -18.95 -1.86
C THR A 122 5.04 -17.63 -2.33
N ARG A 123 5.31 -16.53 -1.60
CA ARG A 123 4.78 -15.21 -1.89
C ARG A 123 5.88 -14.25 -2.36
N PRO A 124 5.57 -13.37 -3.31
CA PRO A 124 6.51 -12.33 -3.72
C PRO A 124 6.63 -11.23 -2.65
N SER A 125 7.75 -10.48 -2.71
CA SER A 125 7.93 -9.26 -1.95
C SER A 125 7.88 -8.01 -2.83
N THR A 126 7.54 -6.90 -2.20
CA THR A 126 7.53 -5.56 -2.78
C THR A 126 8.02 -4.53 -1.76
N VAL A 127 8.14 -3.30 -2.19
CA VAL A 127 8.28 -2.09 -1.37
C VAL A 127 7.35 -1.04 -1.95
N ALA A 128 6.66 -0.31 -1.12
CA ALA A 128 5.85 0.82 -1.55
C ALA A 128 6.77 2.02 -1.86
N ASN A 129 7.20 2.12 -3.12
CA ASN A 129 8.22 3.06 -3.58
C ASN A 129 7.61 4.38 -4.04
N ALA A 130 8.12 5.52 -3.56
CA ALA A 130 7.59 6.85 -3.89
C ALA A 130 7.94 7.33 -5.31
N GLY A 131 8.76 6.59 -6.05
CA GLY A 131 9.08 6.92 -7.45
C GLY A 131 10.55 6.77 -7.84
N GLY A 132 11.39 6.29 -6.94
CA GLY A 132 12.79 6.00 -7.24
C GLY A 132 12.97 4.91 -8.30
N THR A 133 14.16 4.85 -8.89
CA THR A 133 14.46 3.99 -10.03
C THR A 133 15.44 2.85 -9.73
N GLU A 134 16.16 2.94 -8.62
CA GLU A 134 17.18 1.96 -8.28
C GLU A 134 16.66 0.87 -7.35
N LEU A 135 16.04 1.22 -6.24
CA LEU A 135 15.53 0.27 -5.24
C LEU A 135 14.62 -0.78 -5.87
N ILE A 136 13.75 -0.38 -6.78
CA ILE A 136 12.77 -1.25 -7.45
C ILE A 136 13.40 -2.40 -8.24
N LYS A 137 14.67 -2.30 -8.61
CA LYS A 137 15.40 -3.37 -9.31
C LYS A 137 15.63 -4.61 -8.43
N GLY A 138 15.57 -4.45 -7.11
CA GLY A 138 15.73 -5.54 -6.15
C GLY A 138 14.45 -6.29 -5.79
N LEU A 139 13.30 -5.92 -6.36
CA LEU A 139 11.98 -6.42 -5.98
C LEU A 139 11.47 -7.56 -6.88
N ASP A 140 10.59 -8.41 -6.36
CA ASP A 140 9.84 -9.39 -7.16
C ASP A 140 8.67 -8.73 -7.92
N VAL A 141 8.01 -7.77 -7.27
CA VAL A 141 6.92 -6.96 -7.82
C VAL A 141 7.22 -5.50 -7.52
N VAL A 142 7.12 -4.67 -8.53
CA VAL A 142 7.39 -3.24 -8.43
C VAL A 142 6.17 -2.54 -7.83
N GLY A 143 6.27 -2.09 -6.59
CA GLY A 143 5.26 -1.29 -5.92
C GLY A 143 5.48 0.20 -6.18
N PHE A 144 4.43 0.90 -6.58
CA PHE A 144 4.45 2.35 -6.73
C PHE A 144 3.43 3.02 -5.83
N ASN A 145 3.91 3.96 -5.01
CA ASN A 145 3.05 4.97 -4.43
C ASN A 145 2.80 6.07 -5.48
N TYR A 146 1.57 6.57 -5.53
CA TYR A 146 1.17 7.64 -6.46
C TYR A 146 1.45 7.28 -7.93
N ILE A 147 0.97 6.12 -8.35
CA ILE A 147 1.26 5.55 -9.69
C ILE A 147 0.92 6.50 -10.83
N VAL A 148 -0.17 7.27 -10.69
CA VAL A 148 -0.61 8.27 -11.69
C VAL A 148 0.42 9.39 -11.88
N GLN A 149 1.23 9.66 -10.85
CA GLN A 149 2.22 10.75 -10.85
C GLN A 149 3.63 10.28 -11.25
N ASN A 150 3.85 8.98 -11.31
CA ASN A 150 5.18 8.38 -11.46
C ASN A 150 5.55 7.99 -12.89
N ASP A 151 4.84 8.50 -13.90
CA ASP A 151 5.12 8.21 -15.33
C ASP A 151 5.27 6.69 -15.62
N VAL A 152 4.41 5.90 -15.00
CA VAL A 152 4.54 4.44 -15.00
C VAL A 152 4.36 3.83 -16.39
N ASP A 153 3.62 4.48 -17.28
CA ASP A 153 3.46 4.05 -18.67
C ASP A 153 4.81 3.98 -19.42
N ASN A 154 5.63 5.03 -19.30
CA ASN A 154 6.96 5.03 -19.92
C ASN A 154 7.93 4.06 -19.22
N ARG A 155 7.83 3.94 -17.90
CA ARG A 155 8.60 2.97 -17.11
C ARG A 155 8.25 1.53 -17.50
N LYS A 156 6.97 1.22 -17.67
CA LYS A 156 6.51 -0.10 -18.15
C LYS A 156 6.96 -0.39 -19.58
N LYS A 157 6.92 0.60 -20.48
CA LYS A 157 7.46 0.47 -21.84
C LYS A 157 8.95 0.15 -21.85
N ALA A 158 9.73 0.83 -21.00
CA ALA A 158 11.16 0.60 -20.86
C ALA A 158 11.50 -0.75 -20.22
N ASN A 159 10.58 -1.30 -19.43
CA ASN A 159 10.76 -2.55 -18.69
C ASN A 159 9.50 -3.44 -18.83
N PRO A 160 9.32 -4.07 -20.01
CA PRO A 160 8.09 -4.82 -20.31
C PRO A 160 7.79 -5.98 -19.35
N ASP A 161 8.82 -6.55 -18.74
CA ASP A 161 8.72 -7.70 -17.83
C ASP A 161 8.32 -7.32 -16.39
N TRP A 162 8.33 -6.03 -16.05
CA TRP A 162 7.94 -5.61 -14.71
C TRP A 162 6.49 -5.97 -14.39
N LYS A 163 6.31 -6.62 -13.27
CA LYS A 163 5.00 -6.79 -12.62
C LYS A 163 4.80 -5.60 -11.72
N ILE A 164 3.72 -4.85 -11.93
CA ILE A 164 3.51 -3.56 -11.26
C ILE A 164 2.25 -3.62 -10.42
N VAL A 165 2.34 -3.10 -9.20
CA VAL A 165 1.22 -2.89 -8.30
C VAL A 165 1.23 -1.45 -7.77
N GLY A 166 0.08 -0.80 -7.76
CA GLY A 166 -0.10 0.43 -7.01
C GLY A 166 -0.21 0.10 -5.52
N THR A 167 0.68 0.67 -4.75
CA THR A 167 0.74 0.42 -3.31
C THR A 167 0.09 1.53 -2.50
N GLU A 168 0.03 2.74 -3.03
CA GLU A 168 -0.65 3.88 -2.41
C GLU A 168 -1.06 4.88 -3.50
N GLU A 169 -2.33 5.26 -3.53
CA GLU A 169 -2.85 6.16 -4.55
C GLU A 169 -3.41 7.45 -3.96
N THR A 170 -3.20 8.49 -4.74
CA THR A 170 -3.92 9.76 -4.75
C THR A 170 -3.83 10.61 -3.49
N SER A 171 -3.50 10.09 -2.32
CA SER A 171 -3.55 10.81 -1.04
C SER A 171 -4.73 11.78 -0.93
N GLY A 172 -5.87 11.37 -1.50
CA GLY A 172 -7.09 12.14 -1.54
C GLY A 172 -7.67 12.28 -0.14
N CYS A 173 -7.64 13.48 0.40
CA CYS A 173 -8.14 13.77 1.73
C CYS A 173 -9.47 14.52 1.62
N GLY A 174 -10.57 13.82 1.86
CA GLY A 174 -11.86 14.45 2.12
C GLY A 174 -12.13 14.53 3.62
N THR A 175 -12.66 15.63 4.09
CA THR A 175 -13.13 15.74 5.47
C THR A 175 -14.55 15.18 5.55
N ARG A 176 -14.71 14.08 6.26
CA ARG A 176 -16.04 13.48 6.50
C ARG A 176 -17.02 14.50 7.07
N GLY A 177 -18.19 14.61 6.46
CA GLY A 177 -19.21 15.58 6.85
C GLY A 177 -19.02 16.98 6.24
N TRP A 178 -17.99 17.18 5.46
CA TRP A 178 -17.66 18.44 4.83
C TRP A 178 -17.70 18.29 3.29
N TYR A 179 -18.84 18.52 2.69
CA TYR A 179 -19.09 18.19 1.28
C TYR A 179 -19.11 19.41 0.36
N PHE A 180 -18.99 20.61 0.91
CA PHE A 180 -19.02 21.86 0.15
C PHE A 180 -18.04 22.87 0.73
N ASP A 181 -17.39 23.64 -0.14
CA ASP A 181 -16.68 24.83 0.28
C ASP A 181 -17.68 25.92 0.68
N THR A 182 -17.36 26.65 1.73
CA THR A 182 -18.12 27.82 2.16
C THR A 182 -17.22 29.06 2.15
N PRO A 183 -17.78 30.28 2.06
CA PRO A 183 -16.99 31.49 2.12
C PRO A 183 -16.12 31.60 3.39
N GLU A 184 -16.61 31.06 4.51
CA GLU A 184 -15.90 31.05 5.79
C GLU A 184 -14.75 30.04 5.83
N TYR A 185 -14.85 29.00 5.02
CA TYR A 185 -13.90 27.89 4.99
C TYR A 185 -13.61 27.45 3.55
N PRO A 186 -13.00 28.31 2.73
CA PRO A 186 -12.66 27.98 1.35
C PRO A 186 -11.60 26.87 1.30
N GLY A 187 -11.73 25.99 0.33
CA GLY A 187 -10.75 24.97 0.08
C GLY A 187 -10.77 23.79 1.06
N ARG A 188 -11.82 23.62 1.86
CA ARG A 188 -11.93 22.52 2.83
C ARG A 188 -12.36 21.19 2.23
N MET A 189 -12.95 21.21 1.06
CA MET A 189 -13.26 20.02 0.27
C MET A 189 -12.08 19.51 -0.54
N ILE A 190 -10.90 19.93 -0.26
CA ILE A 190 -9.76 19.66 -1.12
C ILE A 190 -9.11 18.35 -0.76
N SER A 191 -8.87 17.55 -1.78
CA SER A 191 -7.78 16.60 -1.79
C SER A 191 -6.46 17.33 -1.51
N ILE A 192 -5.69 16.88 -0.54
CA ILE A 192 -4.36 17.42 -0.25
C ILE A 192 -3.34 17.01 -1.34
N ASN A 193 -3.75 16.26 -2.34
CA ASN A 193 -2.88 15.98 -3.45
C ASN A 193 -2.51 17.29 -4.16
N ARG A 194 -1.26 17.68 -4.05
CA ARG A 194 -0.69 18.97 -4.49
C ARG A 194 -0.90 19.25 -5.98
N THR A 195 -1.27 18.26 -6.76
CA THR A 195 -1.50 18.37 -8.21
C THR A 195 -2.94 18.64 -8.59
N ASP A 196 -3.88 18.50 -7.66
CA ASP A 196 -5.29 18.63 -7.95
C ASP A 196 -5.81 20.03 -7.62
N LYS A 197 -6.52 20.62 -8.56
CA LYS A 197 -7.24 21.85 -8.31
C LYS A 197 -8.55 21.55 -7.59
N PRO A 198 -8.98 22.38 -6.64
CA PRO A 198 -10.24 22.21 -5.96
C PRO A 198 -11.41 22.08 -6.96
N GLY A 199 -12.24 21.07 -6.76
CA GLY A 199 -13.49 20.90 -7.50
C GLY A 199 -13.37 20.43 -8.95
N VAL A 200 -12.20 20.04 -9.42
CA VAL A 200 -12.00 19.70 -10.85
C VAL A 200 -12.00 18.20 -11.11
N GLU A 201 -11.48 17.38 -10.23
CA GLU A 201 -11.52 15.92 -10.40
C GLU A 201 -11.52 15.21 -9.06
N ASN A 202 -12.30 14.17 -8.97
CA ASN A 202 -12.23 13.24 -7.86
C ASN A 202 -10.97 12.40 -8.05
N VAL A 203 -9.99 12.57 -7.16
CA VAL A 203 -8.71 11.84 -7.22
C VAL A 203 -8.89 10.32 -7.14
N ILE A 204 -9.92 9.85 -6.43
CA ILE A 204 -10.27 8.42 -6.35
C ILE A 204 -10.73 7.93 -7.72
N GLU A 205 -11.58 8.69 -8.40
CA GLU A 205 -12.07 8.37 -9.73
C GLU A 205 -10.95 8.34 -10.77
N ARG A 206 -10.02 9.30 -10.69
CA ARG A 206 -8.84 9.34 -11.57
C ARG A 206 -7.93 8.13 -11.34
N GLY A 207 -7.67 7.77 -10.08
CA GLY A 207 -6.90 6.57 -9.75
C GLY A 207 -7.57 5.30 -10.28
N TRP A 208 -8.89 5.17 -10.05
CA TRP A 208 -9.67 4.04 -10.57
C TRP A 208 -9.57 3.92 -12.08
N LYS A 209 -9.82 5.00 -12.82
CA LYS A 209 -9.73 5.05 -14.28
C LYS A 209 -8.34 4.69 -14.78
N PHE A 210 -7.29 5.09 -14.07
CA PHE A 210 -5.93 4.71 -14.41
C PHE A 210 -5.75 3.20 -14.48
N TYR A 211 -6.23 2.46 -13.48
CA TYR A 211 -6.13 1.01 -13.43
C TYR A 211 -7.06 0.30 -14.42
N ASP A 212 -8.28 0.81 -14.59
CA ASP A 212 -9.27 0.27 -15.52
C ASP A 212 -8.74 0.27 -16.98
N GLU A 213 -8.00 1.29 -17.33
CA GLU A 213 -7.38 1.44 -18.66
C GLU A 213 -6.08 0.64 -18.83
N ARG A 214 -5.50 0.04 -17.77
CA ARG A 214 -4.17 -0.58 -17.77
C ARG A 214 -4.16 -1.98 -17.17
N PRO A 215 -4.56 -3.01 -17.93
CA PRO A 215 -4.67 -4.38 -17.40
C PRO A 215 -3.33 -4.99 -16.93
N TRP A 216 -2.21 -4.33 -17.20
CA TRP A 216 -0.88 -4.71 -16.75
C TRP A 216 -0.52 -4.14 -15.37
N ALA A 217 -1.31 -3.23 -14.81
CA ALA A 217 -1.14 -2.64 -13.49
C ALA A 217 -2.22 -3.14 -12.54
N ALA A 218 -1.83 -3.70 -11.40
CA ALA A 218 -2.75 -4.06 -10.32
C ALA A 218 -2.86 -2.91 -9.30
N GLY A 219 -4.07 -2.69 -8.73
CA GLY A 219 -4.25 -1.65 -7.72
C GLY A 219 -5.63 -1.64 -7.05
#